data_4afdf29ac593224f6895b9721802476f
#
_entry.id   4afdf29ac593224f6895b9721802476f
#
_cell.length_a   1.000
_cell.length_b   1.000
_cell.length_c   1.000
_cell.angle_alpha   90.00
_cell.angle_beta   90.00
_cell.angle_gamma   90.00
#
_symmetry.space_group_name_H-M   'P 1'
#
loop_
_entity.id
_entity.type
_entity.pdbx_description
1 polymer ?
#
loop_
_entity_poly.entity_id
_entity_poly.type
_entity_poly.pdbx_seq_one_letter_code
_entity_poly.pdbx_strand_id
1 'polypeptide(L)'
;MTVRHFLDITDLTARDLNTVMDLAQADISILGSPLAGKGVALIFEKPSNRTRQSMEMAVVQLGGHPIFTRGEEVGFDQRETVEDVTRIMAGYHHVVAARVFAHSVLQRMAAVSSVPIINMLSEQSHPLQALADVLTMRQELGDLQQKTVAWIGDYNNVARSLVEACSLEGMNIRLGCPVGYGASNSELTRIADLGAASINQFESAKTAATGAHAVHTDVFVSMGQEAETAKRLVDFKDFCIDANIMSVATKDAIFMHCLPAHRGVEVAGEVIDGSQSRVVTQAHNRMHAARGLLAHLMGVTL
;
A
#
# COMPACT_ATOMS: atom_id res chain seq x y z
N MET A 1 25.13 -2.84 12.97
CA MET A 1 23.77 -3.36 12.77
C MET A 1 23.46 -3.23 11.30
N THR A 2 22.84 -4.25 10.69
CA THR A 2 22.39 -4.15 9.30
C THR A 2 21.21 -3.18 9.22
N VAL A 3 21.24 -2.24 8.27
CA VAL A 3 20.13 -1.29 8.06
C VAL A 3 18.91 -2.07 7.58
N ARG A 4 17.75 -1.79 8.15
CA ARG A 4 16.45 -2.37 7.68
C ARG A 4 15.82 -1.41 6.70
N HIS A 5 15.59 -1.87 5.48
CA HIS A 5 14.84 -1.15 4.45
C HIS A 5 13.37 -1.64 4.43
N PHE A 6 12.49 -0.88 3.78
CA PHE A 6 11.11 -1.27 3.53
C PHE A 6 10.76 -0.97 2.08
N LEU A 7 11.06 -1.88 1.19
CA LEU A 7 10.85 -1.77 -0.25
C LEU A 7 9.58 -2.49 -0.69
N ASP A 8 9.24 -3.56 0.05
CA ASP A 8 8.07 -4.38 -0.20
C ASP A 8 7.48 -4.88 1.14
N ILE A 9 6.24 -5.37 1.11
CA ILE A 9 5.60 -5.97 2.31
C ILE A 9 6.41 -7.17 2.83
N THR A 10 7.02 -7.92 1.94
CA THR A 10 7.83 -9.09 2.28
C THR A 10 9.15 -8.77 3.01
N ASP A 11 9.50 -7.50 3.16
CA ASP A 11 10.59 -7.07 4.05
C ASP A 11 10.19 -7.14 5.54
N LEU A 12 8.90 -7.33 5.83
CA LEU A 12 8.36 -7.57 7.16
C LEU A 12 8.03 -9.05 7.34
N THR A 13 8.29 -9.57 8.52
CA THR A 13 7.67 -10.80 8.98
C THR A 13 6.24 -10.51 9.48
N ALA A 14 5.40 -11.55 9.66
CA ALA A 14 4.09 -11.39 10.30
C ALA A 14 4.18 -10.71 11.68
N ARG A 15 5.25 -11.01 12.45
CA ARG A 15 5.51 -10.37 13.74
C ARG A 15 5.85 -8.87 13.58
N ASP A 16 6.67 -8.52 12.59
CA ASP A 16 6.99 -7.11 12.32
C ASP A 16 5.74 -6.34 11.87
N LEU A 17 4.90 -6.94 11.02
CA LEU A 17 3.63 -6.36 10.59
C LEU A 17 2.73 -6.09 11.80
N ASN A 18 2.58 -7.05 12.71
CA ASN A 18 1.83 -6.87 13.96
C ASN A 18 2.38 -5.70 14.77
N THR A 19 3.71 -5.64 14.97
CA THR A 19 4.34 -4.54 15.69
C THR A 19 4.09 -3.19 15.03
N VAL A 20 4.18 -3.11 13.70
CA VAL A 20 3.88 -1.87 12.94
C VAL A 20 2.41 -1.45 13.14
N MET A 21 1.48 -2.40 13.13
CA MET A 21 0.05 -2.11 13.35
C MET A 21 -0.22 -1.62 14.77
N ASP A 22 0.41 -2.21 15.77
CA ASP A 22 0.28 -1.79 17.17
C ASP A 22 0.84 -0.37 17.37
N LEU A 23 2.04 -0.10 16.83
CA LEU A 23 2.64 1.24 16.84
C LEU A 23 1.81 2.27 16.07
N ALA A 24 1.14 1.87 14.97
CA ALA A 24 0.25 2.75 14.20
C ALA A 24 -0.97 3.20 15.00
N GLN A 25 -1.48 2.32 15.89
CA GLN A 25 -2.64 2.58 16.74
C GLN A 25 -2.30 3.21 18.08
N ALA A 26 -1.03 3.14 18.49
CA ALA A 26 -0.59 3.69 19.76
C ALA A 26 -0.76 5.21 19.84
N ASP A 27 -0.99 5.72 21.05
CA ASP A 27 -0.97 7.15 21.30
C ASP A 27 0.43 7.74 21.00
N ILE A 28 0.46 8.92 20.39
CA ILE A 28 1.71 9.59 19.99
C ILE A 28 2.62 9.80 21.22
N SER A 29 2.07 10.06 22.37
CA SER A 29 2.84 10.26 23.61
C SER A 29 3.64 9.02 24.02
N ILE A 30 3.14 7.83 23.70
CA ILE A 30 3.82 6.55 23.97
C ILE A 30 4.97 6.32 22.98
N LEU A 31 4.80 6.74 21.73
CA LEU A 31 5.84 6.60 20.70
C LEU A 31 7.06 7.50 20.96
N GLY A 32 6.89 8.53 21.75
CA GLY A 32 7.94 9.54 21.99
C GLY A 32 8.29 10.33 20.73
N SER A 33 9.54 10.76 20.66
CA SER A 33 10.05 11.54 19.52
C SER A 33 11.29 10.88 18.90
N PRO A 34 11.19 9.67 18.31
CA PRO A 34 12.35 8.92 17.83
C PRO A 34 13.07 9.60 16.65
N LEU A 35 12.43 10.56 16.01
CA LEU A 35 13.00 11.40 14.95
C LEU A 35 13.37 12.81 15.41
N ALA A 36 13.41 13.11 16.72
CA ALA A 36 13.79 14.43 17.22
C ALA A 36 15.19 14.83 16.72
N GLY A 37 15.28 16.01 16.08
CA GLY A 37 16.52 16.53 15.50
C GLY A 37 16.99 15.81 14.22
N LYS A 38 16.17 14.94 13.63
CA LYS A 38 16.49 14.13 12.46
C LYS A 38 15.70 14.56 11.24
N GLY A 39 16.34 14.54 10.07
CA GLY A 39 15.70 14.77 8.77
C GLY A 39 15.21 13.46 8.13
N VAL A 40 14.12 13.54 7.38
CA VAL A 40 13.61 12.48 6.50
C VAL A 40 13.47 13.06 5.09
N ALA A 41 14.21 12.51 4.12
CA ALA A 41 14.06 12.90 2.72
C ALA A 41 12.84 12.23 2.11
N LEU A 42 12.02 13.00 1.38
CA LEU A 42 10.84 12.53 0.67
C LEU A 42 10.98 12.84 -0.82
N ILE A 43 11.43 11.88 -1.62
CA ILE A 43 11.72 12.04 -3.06
C ILE A 43 10.52 11.55 -3.89
N PHE A 44 10.07 12.36 -4.84
CA PHE A 44 8.90 12.07 -5.67
C PHE A 44 9.19 12.24 -7.17
N GLU A 45 9.40 11.15 -7.90
CA GLU A 45 9.37 11.16 -9.37
C GLU A 45 7.95 11.31 -9.92
N LYS A 46 6.95 10.84 -9.16
CA LYS A 46 5.52 10.99 -9.47
C LYS A 46 4.80 11.81 -8.41
N PRO A 47 4.04 12.85 -8.76
CA PRO A 47 3.30 13.63 -7.78
C PRO A 47 2.24 12.79 -7.06
N SER A 48 2.04 13.05 -5.78
CA SER A 48 0.95 12.46 -4.99
C SER A 48 0.66 13.29 -3.75
N ASN A 49 -0.53 13.90 -3.72
CA ASN A 49 -0.96 14.72 -2.60
C ASN A 49 -1.08 13.88 -1.31
N ARG A 50 -1.84 12.77 -1.35
CA ARG A 50 -2.07 11.92 -0.16
C ARG A 50 -0.78 11.31 0.40
N THR A 51 0.08 10.76 -0.45
CA THR A 51 1.35 10.17 0.00
C THR A 51 2.25 11.21 0.63
N ARG A 52 2.34 12.41 0.03
CA ARG A 52 3.14 13.50 0.56
C ARG A 52 2.62 13.92 1.93
N GLN A 53 1.35 14.33 2.03
CA GLN A 53 0.77 14.85 3.27
C GLN A 53 0.82 13.82 4.41
N SER A 54 0.47 12.55 4.13
CA SER A 54 0.49 11.51 5.15
C SER A 54 1.90 11.21 5.66
N MET A 55 2.90 11.20 4.78
CA MET A 55 4.28 10.92 5.18
C MET A 55 4.92 12.10 5.89
N GLU A 56 4.71 13.35 5.41
CA GLU A 56 5.19 14.55 6.09
C GLU A 56 4.64 14.62 7.52
N MET A 57 3.33 14.41 7.71
CA MET A 57 2.72 14.45 9.03
C MET A 57 3.16 13.29 9.93
N ALA A 58 3.37 12.10 9.40
CA ALA A 58 3.92 10.97 10.17
C ALA A 58 5.31 11.29 10.72
N VAL A 59 6.18 11.91 9.93
CA VAL A 59 7.51 12.37 10.35
C VAL A 59 7.41 13.44 11.43
N VAL A 60 6.56 14.45 11.24
CA VAL A 60 6.35 15.54 12.20
C VAL A 60 5.84 15.01 13.54
N GLN A 61 4.89 14.06 13.53
CA GLN A 61 4.35 13.46 14.76
C GLN A 61 5.39 12.66 15.55
N LEU A 62 6.46 12.21 14.92
CA LEU A 62 7.60 11.56 15.57
C LEU A 62 8.75 12.52 15.90
N GLY A 63 8.52 13.83 15.79
CA GLY A 63 9.48 14.90 16.12
C GLY A 63 10.53 15.17 15.04
N GLY A 64 10.38 14.59 13.84
CA GLY A 64 11.31 14.74 12.72
C GLY A 64 11.00 15.93 11.82
N HIS A 65 11.92 16.19 10.87
CA HIS A 65 11.77 17.21 9.86
C HIS A 65 11.71 16.57 8.45
N PRO A 66 10.53 16.55 7.78
CA PRO A 66 10.41 16.05 6.41
C PRO A 66 10.94 17.07 5.41
N ILE A 67 11.71 16.62 4.42
CA ILE A 67 12.18 17.45 3.33
C ILE A 67 11.69 16.84 2.00
N PHE A 68 10.75 17.53 1.38
CA PHE A 68 10.20 17.16 0.08
C PHE A 68 11.14 17.58 -1.03
N THR A 69 11.44 16.66 -1.96
CA THR A 69 12.25 16.88 -3.16
C THR A 69 11.53 16.32 -4.38
N ARG A 70 11.44 17.11 -5.44
CA ARG A 70 10.90 16.62 -6.71
C ARG A 70 11.91 15.74 -7.43
N GLY A 71 11.44 14.76 -8.18
CA GLY A 71 12.30 13.89 -8.98
C GLY A 71 13.18 14.64 -9.97
N GLU A 72 12.64 15.72 -10.55
CA GLU A 72 13.37 16.61 -11.47
C GLU A 72 14.57 17.31 -10.82
N GLU A 73 14.48 17.64 -9.53
CA GLU A 73 15.58 18.25 -8.76
C GLU A 73 16.70 17.23 -8.50
N VAL A 74 16.32 15.96 -8.28
CA VAL A 74 17.24 14.85 -8.07
C VAL A 74 17.83 14.36 -9.38
N GLY A 75 16.98 14.11 -10.39
CA GLY A 75 17.36 13.67 -11.72
C GLY A 75 18.13 12.34 -11.73
N PHE A 76 17.57 11.30 -11.11
CA PHE A 76 18.16 9.95 -11.08
C PHE A 76 18.58 9.49 -12.48
N ASP A 77 19.86 9.08 -12.61
CA ASP A 77 20.51 8.62 -13.84
C ASP A 77 20.52 9.64 -15.00
N GLN A 78 20.07 10.87 -14.75
CA GLN A 78 20.13 11.98 -15.73
C GLN A 78 21.15 13.04 -15.31
N ARG A 79 21.13 13.47 -14.05
CA ARG A 79 22.06 14.43 -13.47
C ARG A 79 23.13 13.73 -12.63
N GLU A 80 22.73 12.78 -11.81
CA GLU A 80 23.58 12.00 -10.92
C GLU A 80 23.10 10.56 -10.87
N THR A 81 23.98 9.61 -10.54
CA THR A 81 23.60 8.22 -10.34
C THR A 81 22.70 8.08 -9.12
N VAL A 82 21.81 7.09 -9.13
CA VAL A 82 20.98 6.75 -7.97
C VAL A 82 21.83 6.54 -6.72
N GLU A 83 22.98 5.89 -6.89
CA GLU A 83 23.91 5.54 -5.82
C GLU A 83 24.54 6.79 -5.17
N ASP A 84 24.96 7.78 -5.96
CA ASP A 84 25.60 8.99 -5.44
C ASP A 84 24.58 9.87 -4.71
N VAL A 85 23.42 10.11 -5.32
CA VAL A 85 22.31 10.80 -4.65
C VAL A 85 21.97 10.13 -3.32
N THR A 86 21.89 8.80 -3.30
CA THR A 86 21.54 8.06 -2.09
C THR A 86 22.59 8.22 -0.99
N ARG A 87 23.88 8.12 -1.32
CA ARG A 87 24.97 8.32 -0.35
C ARG A 87 24.95 9.72 0.25
N ILE A 88 24.72 10.74 -0.57
CA ILE A 88 24.63 12.13 -0.12
C ILE A 88 23.40 12.32 0.79
N MET A 89 22.22 11.85 0.37
CA MET A 89 20.99 11.96 1.17
C MET A 89 21.10 11.20 2.49
N ALA A 90 21.73 10.03 2.50
CA ALA A 90 21.97 9.26 3.73
C ALA A 90 22.90 9.96 4.73
N GLY A 91 23.75 10.89 4.26
CA GLY A 91 24.58 11.74 5.11
C GLY A 91 23.81 12.91 5.77
N TYR A 92 22.71 13.34 5.15
CA TYR A 92 21.90 14.46 5.66
C TYR A 92 20.69 13.98 6.47
N HIS A 93 20.16 12.80 6.15
CA HIS A 93 18.89 12.29 6.66
C HIS A 93 19.05 10.96 7.40
N HIS A 94 18.09 10.64 8.24
CA HIS A 94 18.05 9.38 8.98
C HIS A 94 17.13 8.34 8.34
N VAL A 95 16.32 8.77 7.38
CA VAL A 95 15.46 7.93 6.52
C VAL A 95 15.39 8.60 5.16
N VAL A 96 15.39 7.82 4.09
CA VAL A 96 15.08 8.28 2.74
C VAL A 96 13.87 7.50 2.24
N ALA A 97 12.78 8.21 1.95
CA ALA A 97 11.57 7.62 1.37
C ALA A 97 11.42 8.11 -0.07
N ALA A 98 11.16 7.20 -1.00
CA ALA A 98 11.07 7.55 -2.41
C ALA A 98 9.81 6.96 -3.06
N ARG A 99 9.15 7.78 -3.89
CA ARG A 99 8.10 7.37 -4.82
C ARG A 99 8.67 7.47 -6.22
N VAL A 100 8.91 6.32 -6.83
CA VAL A 100 9.66 6.19 -8.09
C VAL A 100 8.84 5.52 -9.18
N PHE A 101 9.33 5.58 -10.42
CA PHE A 101 8.79 4.77 -11.50
C PHE A 101 9.27 3.33 -11.35
N ALA A 102 10.56 3.07 -11.50
CA ALA A 102 11.14 1.75 -11.51
C ALA A 102 11.51 1.27 -10.10
N HIS A 103 11.05 0.08 -9.70
CA HIS A 103 11.38 -0.51 -8.40
C HIS A 103 12.90 -0.76 -8.23
N SER A 104 13.60 -1.01 -9.34
CA SER A 104 15.05 -1.16 -9.35
C SER A 104 15.81 0.05 -8.81
N VAL A 105 15.25 1.26 -8.92
CA VAL A 105 15.82 2.47 -8.30
C VAL A 105 15.89 2.30 -6.77
N LEU A 106 14.82 1.81 -6.15
CA LEU A 106 14.79 1.56 -4.70
C LEU A 106 15.78 0.48 -4.27
N GLN A 107 15.90 -0.59 -5.07
CA GLN A 107 16.87 -1.66 -4.81
C GLN A 107 18.31 -1.13 -4.86
N ARG A 108 18.64 -0.28 -5.85
CA ARG A 108 19.94 0.38 -5.95
C ARG A 108 20.19 1.35 -4.80
N MET A 109 19.17 2.10 -4.38
CA MET A 109 19.25 2.95 -3.19
C MET A 109 19.57 2.11 -1.94
N ALA A 110 18.82 1.03 -1.72
CA ALA A 110 19.00 0.17 -0.55
C ALA A 110 20.39 -0.48 -0.51
N ALA A 111 20.95 -0.85 -1.68
CA ALA A 111 22.25 -1.49 -1.78
C ALA A 111 23.43 -0.61 -1.28
N VAL A 112 23.27 0.72 -1.29
CA VAL A 112 24.34 1.67 -0.92
C VAL A 112 24.02 2.55 0.28
N SER A 113 22.78 2.50 0.78
CA SER A 113 22.32 3.39 1.85
C SER A 113 22.79 2.92 3.23
N SER A 114 23.26 3.87 4.03
CA SER A 114 23.53 3.68 5.46
C SER A 114 22.34 3.97 6.36
N VAL A 115 21.19 4.35 5.79
CA VAL A 115 19.94 4.64 6.50
C VAL A 115 18.77 3.89 5.85
N PRO A 116 17.63 3.70 6.55
CA PRO A 116 16.45 3.06 5.97
C PRO A 116 15.99 3.72 4.67
N ILE A 117 15.73 2.89 3.66
CA ILE A 117 15.04 3.27 2.43
C ILE A 117 13.59 2.78 2.54
N ILE A 118 12.62 3.66 2.24
CA ILE A 118 11.19 3.35 2.27
C ILE A 118 10.59 3.55 0.88
N ASN A 119 9.92 2.51 0.37
CA ASN A 119 9.13 2.59 -0.84
C ASN A 119 7.78 3.26 -0.57
N MET A 120 7.58 4.47 -1.10
CA MET A 120 6.28 5.15 -1.05
C MET A 120 5.35 4.77 -2.20
N LEU A 121 5.88 4.26 -3.29
CA LEU A 121 5.27 3.57 -4.43
C LEU A 121 6.33 3.34 -5.52
N SER A 122 6.25 2.20 -6.17
CA SER A 122 6.91 1.89 -7.45
C SER A 122 5.92 1.18 -8.39
N GLU A 123 6.33 0.87 -9.63
CA GLU A 123 5.50 0.06 -10.55
C GLU A 123 5.22 -1.35 -10.00
N GLN A 124 6.09 -1.87 -9.16
CA GLN A 124 5.98 -3.23 -8.61
C GLN A 124 5.13 -3.28 -7.35
N SER A 125 5.20 -2.27 -6.47
CA SER A 125 4.53 -2.34 -5.17
C SER A 125 4.15 -0.98 -4.58
N HIS A 126 3.13 -1.00 -3.71
CA HIS A 126 2.68 0.15 -2.92
C HIS A 126 2.54 -0.24 -1.43
N PRO A 127 3.65 -0.59 -0.75
CA PRO A 127 3.59 -1.23 0.56
C PRO A 127 3.00 -0.34 1.66
N LEU A 128 3.21 0.98 1.63
CA LEU A 128 2.58 1.91 2.58
C LEU A 128 1.04 1.96 2.45
N GLN A 129 0.50 1.69 1.26
CA GLN A 129 -0.95 1.57 1.08
C GLN A 129 -1.43 0.28 1.74
N ALA A 130 -0.78 -0.85 1.49
CA ALA A 130 -1.16 -2.13 2.07
C ALA A 130 -1.12 -2.11 3.61
N LEU A 131 -0.16 -1.42 4.24
CA LEU A 131 -0.17 -1.21 5.69
C LEU A 131 -1.41 -0.45 6.16
N ALA A 132 -1.84 0.58 5.43
CA ALA A 132 -3.05 1.32 5.75
C ALA A 132 -4.33 0.48 5.55
N ASP A 133 -4.31 -0.39 4.55
CA ASP A 133 -5.42 -1.30 4.25
C ASP A 133 -5.59 -2.33 5.38
N VAL A 134 -4.51 -2.98 5.80
CA VAL A 134 -4.52 -3.92 6.94
C VAL A 134 -4.93 -3.21 8.23
N LEU A 135 -4.39 -2.01 8.50
CA LEU A 135 -4.78 -1.24 9.67
C LEU A 135 -6.29 -0.95 9.67
N THR A 136 -6.85 -0.55 8.53
CA THR A 136 -8.29 -0.28 8.40
C THR A 136 -9.10 -1.56 8.61
N MET A 137 -8.71 -2.67 7.99
CA MET A 137 -9.38 -3.95 8.19
C MET A 137 -9.34 -4.40 9.65
N ARG A 138 -8.22 -4.26 10.36
CA ARG A 138 -8.11 -4.60 11.80
C ARG A 138 -9.03 -3.74 12.65
N GLN A 139 -9.12 -2.44 12.39
CA GLN A 139 -10.00 -1.52 13.12
C GLN A 139 -11.48 -1.85 12.95
N GLU A 140 -11.88 -2.26 11.75
CA GLU A 140 -13.29 -2.50 11.40
C GLU A 140 -13.73 -3.96 11.63
N LEU A 141 -12.84 -4.91 11.43
CA LEU A 141 -13.16 -6.34 11.43
C LEU A 141 -12.54 -7.10 12.63
N GLY A 142 -11.63 -6.48 13.38
CA GLY A 142 -10.90 -7.14 14.48
C GLY A 142 -9.81 -8.08 13.98
N ASP A 143 -9.75 -9.29 14.53
CA ASP A 143 -8.80 -10.32 14.10
C ASP A 143 -9.04 -10.68 12.64
N LEU A 144 -7.98 -10.63 11.84
CA LEU A 144 -8.04 -10.86 10.39
C LEU A 144 -7.79 -12.32 9.99
N GLN A 145 -7.30 -13.16 10.91
CA GLN A 145 -7.04 -14.56 10.61
C GLN A 145 -8.32 -15.25 10.09
N GLN A 146 -8.21 -15.94 8.96
CA GLN A 146 -9.33 -16.62 8.27
C GLN A 146 -10.42 -15.67 7.73
N LYS A 147 -10.34 -14.36 7.91
CA LYS A 147 -11.22 -13.41 7.22
C LYS A 147 -10.93 -13.43 5.71
N THR A 148 -11.91 -13.06 4.92
CA THR A 148 -11.80 -13.06 3.46
C THR A 148 -11.72 -11.64 2.94
N VAL A 149 -10.66 -11.32 2.18
CA VAL A 149 -10.55 -10.11 1.37
C VAL A 149 -10.80 -10.46 -0.10
N ALA A 150 -11.64 -9.67 -0.77
CA ALA A 150 -11.80 -9.71 -2.22
C ALA A 150 -11.14 -8.48 -2.85
N TRP A 151 -10.17 -8.71 -3.72
CA TRP A 151 -9.68 -7.71 -4.66
C TRP A 151 -10.44 -7.82 -5.97
N ILE A 152 -10.94 -6.72 -6.51
CA ILE A 152 -11.69 -6.70 -7.76
C ILE A 152 -11.05 -5.66 -8.69
N GLY A 153 -10.52 -6.10 -9.83
CA GLY A 153 -9.85 -5.23 -10.79
C GLY A 153 -8.58 -5.83 -11.39
N ASP A 154 -7.68 -4.96 -11.84
CA ASP A 154 -6.36 -5.34 -12.36
C ASP A 154 -5.45 -5.81 -11.21
N TYR A 155 -4.69 -6.89 -11.42
CA TYR A 155 -3.65 -7.32 -10.48
C TYR A 155 -2.41 -6.41 -10.61
N ASN A 156 -2.55 -5.18 -10.16
CA ASN A 156 -1.52 -4.14 -10.21
C ASN A 156 -0.63 -4.14 -8.94
N ASN A 157 0.24 -3.15 -8.81
CA ASN A 157 1.13 -2.97 -7.66
C ASN A 157 0.39 -2.78 -6.32
N VAL A 158 -0.82 -2.22 -6.32
CA VAL A 158 -1.66 -2.08 -5.11
C VAL A 158 -2.21 -3.44 -4.71
N ALA A 159 -2.78 -4.19 -5.68
CA ALA A 159 -3.25 -5.57 -5.47
C ALA A 159 -2.14 -6.44 -4.90
N ARG A 160 -0.96 -6.41 -5.54
CA ARG A 160 0.19 -7.21 -5.11
C ARG A 160 0.55 -6.95 -3.65
N SER A 161 0.72 -5.69 -3.27
CA SER A 161 1.07 -5.35 -1.88
C SER A 161 -0.05 -5.67 -0.89
N LEU A 162 -1.32 -5.48 -1.27
CA LEU A 162 -2.47 -5.85 -0.43
C LEU A 162 -2.48 -7.34 -0.13
N VAL A 163 -2.34 -8.19 -1.17
CA VAL A 163 -2.41 -9.64 -0.97
C VAL A 163 -1.22 -10.19 -0.20
N GLU A 164 -0.03 -9.60 -0.35
CA GLU A 164 1.13 -9.91 0.47
C GLU A 164 0.87 -9.62 1.95
N ALA A 165 0.35 -8.43 2.27
CA ALA A 165 0.03 -8.06 3.63
C ALA A 165 -1.09 -8.94 4.23
N CYS A 166 -2.15 -9.21 3.45
CA CYS A 166 -3.22 -10.12 3.84
C CYS A 166 -2.73 -11.56 4.05
N SER A 167 -1.72 -12.00 3.29
CA SER A 167 -1.10 -13.33 3.49
C SER A 167 -0.38 -13.41 4.84
N LEU A 168 0.38 -12.38 5.21
CA LEU A 168 1.05 -12.31 6.52
C LEU A 168 0.04 -12.30 7.69
N GLU A 169 -1.20 -11.85 7.45
CA GLU A 169 -2.33 -11.89 8.39
C GLU A 169 -3.08 -13.24 8.41
N GLY A 170 -2.72 -14.19 7.56
CA GLY A 170 -3.41 -15.48 7.45
C GLY A 170 -4.84 -15.37 6.92
N MET A 171 -5.11 -14.38 6.06
CA MET A 171 -6.42 -14.16 5.44
C MET A 171 -6.70 -15.11 4.27
N ASN A 172 -7.97 -15.30 3.94
CA ASN A 172 -8.40 -15.86 2.67
C ASN A 172 -8.44 -14.75 1.61
N ILE A 173 -7.83 -14.99 0.45
CA ILE A 173 -7.69 -14.02 -0.64
C ILE A 173 -8.50 -14.49 -1.85
N ARG A 174 -9.33 -13.60 -2.39
CA ARG A 174 -10.15 -13.83 -3.57
C ARG A 174 -9.89 -12.71 -4.59
N LEU A 175 -9.29 -13.07 -5.71
CA LEU A 175 -9.00 -12.14 -6.80
C LEU A 175 -10.10 -12.23 -7.86
N GLY A 176 -10.79 -11.13 -8.14
CA GLY A 176 -11.74 -10.98 -9.23
C GLY A 176 -11.12 -10.13 -10.33
N CYS A 177 -10.55 -10.77 -11.34
CA CYS A 177 -9.83 -10.07 -12.41
C CYS A 177 -10.38 -10.49 -13.78
N PRO A 178 -10.54 -9.56 -14.74
CA PRO A 178 -10.82 -9.94 -16.11
C PRO A 178 -9.72 -10.85 -16.69
N VAL A 179 -10.05 -11.60 -17.73
CA VAL A 179 -9.08 -12.43 -18.45
C VAL A 179 -7.89 -11.59 -18.92
N GLY A 180 -6.69 -12.03 -18.58
CA GLY A 180 -5.43 -11.34 -18.93
C GLY A 180 -4.98 -10.25 -17.95
N TYR A 181 -5.76 -9.96 -16.89
CA TYR A 181 -5.44 -8.95 -15.88
C TYR A 181 -5.23 -9.52 -14.48
N GLY A 182 -5.21 -10.83 -14.34
CA GLY A 182 -4.99 -11.50 -13.07
C GLY A 182 -3.53 -11.81 -12.77
N ALA A 183 -3.30 -12.33 -11.56
CA ALA A 183 -2.01 -12.84 -11.14
C ALA A 183 -1.63 -14.11 -11.94
N SER A 184 -0.34 -14.29 -12.22
CA SER A 184 0.17 -15.54 -12.81
C SER A 184 0.12 -16.68 -11.79
N ASN A 185 0.17 -17.93 -12.28
CA ASN A 185 0.20 -19.10 -11.38
C ASN A 185 1.42 -19.09 -10.45
N SER A 186 2.57 -18.64 -10.94
CA SER A 186 3.77 -18.49 -10.09
C SER A 186 3.58 -17.45 -8.99
N GLU A 187 2.88 -16.36 -9.28
CA GLU A 187 2.56 -15.34 -8.31
C GLU A 187 1.54 -15.86 -7.27
N LEU A 188 0.51 -16.59 -7.69
CA LEU A 188 -0.44 -17.21 -6.76
C LEU A 188 0.26 -18.20 -5.81
N THR A 189 1.20 -19.00 -6.32
CA THR A 189 2.02 -19.90 -5.49
C THR A 189 2.87 -19.11 -4.50
N ARG A 190 3.56 -18.06 -4.96
CA ARG A 190 4.39 -17.19 -4.10
C ARG A 190 3.57 -16.59 -2.95
N ILE A 191 2.36 -16.12 -3.23
CA ILE A 191 1.47 -15.53 -2.22
C ILE A 191 0.99 -16.59 -1.21
N ALA A 192 0.64 -17.78 -1.67
CA ALA A 192 0.26 -18.88 -0.80
C ALA A 192 1.40 -19.23 0.19
N ASP A 193 2.64 -19.23 -0.28
CA ASP A 193 3.84 -19.52 0.52
C ASP A 193 4.13 -18.44 1.59
N LEU A 194 3.57 -17.23 1.45
CA LEU A 194 3.69 -16.16 2.45
C LEU A 194 2.79 -16.37 3.69
N GLY A 195 1.86 -17.31 3.65
CA GLY A 195 1.00 -17.66 4.79
C GLY A 195 -0.48 -17.38 4.60
N ALA A 196 -0.95 -17.09 3.37
CA ALA A 196 -2.38 -16.96 3.09
C ALA A 196 -3.14 -18.25 3.50
N ALA A 197 -4.28 -18.11 4.16
CA ALA A 197 -5.13 -19.25 4.51
C ALA A 197 -5.68 -19.94 3.24
N SER A 198 -6.01 -19.15 2.23
CA SER A 198 -6.28 -19.61 0.86
C SER A 198 -6.11 -18.45 -0.12
N ILE A 199 -5.80 -18.78 -1.38
CA ILE A 199 -5.83 -17.82 -2.48
C ILE A 199 -6.54 -18.42 -3.69
N ASN A 200 -7.53 -17.69 -4.22
CA ASN A 200 -8.30 -18.12 -5.38
C ASN A 200 -8.51 -16.95 -6.34
N GLN A 201 -8.45 -17.23 -7.64
CA GLN A 201 -8.69 -16.23 -8.69
C GLN A 201 -9.92 -16.61 -9.51
N PHE A 202 -10.72 -15.58 -9.86
CA PHE A 202 -11.99 -15.70 -10.55
C PHE A 202 -12.08 -14.66 -11.68
N GLU A 203 -12.76 -15.02 -12.77
CA GLU A 203 -13.07 -14.11 -13.88
C GLU A 203 -14.40 -13.38 -13.67
N SER A 204 -14.92 -13.35 -12.45
CA SER A 204 -16.18 -12.74 -12.05
C SER A 204 -16.03 -11.96 -10.76
N ALA A 205 -16.30 -10.65 -10.81
CA ALA A 205 -16.31 -9.78 -9.64
C ALA A 205 -17.26 -10.30 -8.56
N LYS A 206 -18.48 -10.70 -8.95
CA LYS A 206 -19.49 -11.22 -8.03
C LYS A 206 -19.05 -12.51 -7.33
N THR A 207 -18.43 -13.42 -8.07
CA THR A 207 -17.90 -14.67 -7.49
C THR A 207 -16.78 -14.36 -6.49
N ALA A 208 -15.87 -13.45 -6.83
CA ALA A 208 -14.79 -13.04 -5.93
C ALA A 208 -15.34 -12.38 -4.65
N ALA A 209 -16.33 -11.51 -4.75
CA ALA A 209 -16.93 -10.82 -3.60
C ALA A 209 -17.77 -11.72 -2.70
N THR A 210 -18.21 -12.91 -3.16
CA THR A 210 -19.11 -13.78 -2.39
C THR A 210 -18.50 -14.17 -1.05
N GLY A 211 -19.15 -13.78 0.06
CA GLY A 211 -18.72 -14.05 1.43
C GLY A 211 -17.46 -13.30 1.89
N ALA A 212 -17.03 -12.27 1.12
CA ALA A 212 -15.91 -11.42 1.52
C ALA A 212 -16.27 -10.52 2.72
N HIS A 213 -15.32 -10.30 3.62
CA HIS A 213 -15.43 -9.37 4.75
C HIS A 213 -14.93 -7.97 4.36
N ALA A 214 -14.00 -7.90 3.43
CA ALA A 214 -13.56 -6.65 2.81
C ALA A 214 -13.57 -6.80 1.29
N VAL A 215 -14.10 -5.80 0.58
CA VAL A 215 -14.09 -5.72 -0.88
C VAL A 215 -13.25 -4.50 -1.25
N HIS A 216 -12.17 -4.73 -1.98
CA HIS A 216 -11.20 -3.69 -2.34
C HIS A 216 -11.05 -3.57 -3.86
N THR A 217 -10.87 -2.37 -4.36
CA THR A 217 -10.55 -2.08 -5.76
C THR A 217 -9.61 -0.88 -5.90
N ASP A 218 -9.13 -0.69 -7.10
CA ASP A 218 -8.38 0.49 -7.54
C ASP A 218 -8.86 0.89 -8.94
N VAL A 219 -8.35 2.02 -9.44
CA VAL A 219 -8.65 2.49 -10.79
C VAL A 219 -8.33 1.43 -11.85
N PHE A 220 -9.18 1.28 -12.85
CA PHE A 220 -8.95 0.33 -13.95
C PHE A 220 -7.88 0.80 -14.95
N VAL A 221 -7.60 2.09 -14.95
CA VAL A 221 -6.55 2.71 -15.77
C VAL A 221 -5.58 3.43 -14.84
N SER A 222 -4.44 2.81 -14.59
CA SER A 222 -3.38 3.40 -13.76
C SER A 222 -2.55 4.43 -14.55
N MET A 223 -1.82 5.29 -13.84
CA MET A 223 -0.89 6.24 -14.46
C MET A 223 0.14 5.52 -15.34
N GLY A 224 0.25 5.96 -16.59
CA GLY A 224 1.10 5.35 -17.63
C GLY A 224 0.38 4.32 -18.51
N GLN A 225 -0.91 4.06 -18.25
CA GLN A 225 -1.75 3.14 -19.05
C GLN A 225 -2.83 3.87 -19.86
N GLU A 226 -2.74 5.20 -19.97
CA GLU A 226 -3.75 6.05 -20.60
C GLU A 226 -4.02 5.66 -22.07
N ALA A 227 -3.00 5.13 -22.76
CA ALA A 227 -3.13 4.63 -24.14
C ALA A 227 -4.06 3.40 -24.26
N GLU A 228 -4.26 2.65 -23.17
CA GLU A 228 -5.12 1.46 -23.11
C GLU A 228 -6.54 1.77 -22.61
N THR A 229 -6.87 3.02 -22.30
CA THR A 229 -8.13 3.41 -21.64
C THR A 229 -9.36 2.78 -22.31
N ALA A 230 -9.51 2.92 -23.63
CA ALA A 230 -10.70 2.42 -24.33
C ALA A 230 -10.83 0.88 -24.21
N LYS A 231 -9.74 0.15 -24.34
CA LYS A 231 -9.71 -1.31 -24.18
C LYS A 231 -10.05 -1.71 -22.75
N ARG A 232 -9.40 -1.10 -21.75
CA ARG A 232 -9.62 -1.40 -20.34
C ARG A 232 -11.05 -1.14 -19.90
N LEU A 233 -11.68 -0.05 -20.33
CA LEU A 233 -13.09 0.23 -20.01
C LEU A 233 -14.04 -0.84 -20.58
N VAL A 234 -13.70 -1.47 -21.69
CA VAL A 234 -14.48 -2.60 -22.24
C VAL A 234 -14.23 -3.87 -21.45
N ASP A 235 -12.97 -4.19 -21.17
CA ASP A 235 -12.58 -5.44 -20.49
C ASP A 235 -13.08 -5.46 -19.03
N PHE A 236 -13.12 -4.32 -18.36
CA PHE A 236 -13.54 -4.19 -16.95
C PHE A 236 -15.02 -3.82 -16.74
N LYS A 237 -15.84 -3.73 -17.79
CA LYS A 237 -17.24 -3.27 -17.72
C LYS A 237 -18.10 -4.01 -16.68
N ASP A 238 -17.82 -5.29 -16.44
CA ASP A 238 -18.56 -6.15 -15.51
C ASP A 238 -17.90 -6.23 -14.12
N PHE A 239 -16.87 -5.39 -13.85
CA PHE A 239 -16.10 -5.38 -12.61
C PHE A 239 -16.34 -4.12 -11.76
N CYS A 240 -17.21 -3.19 -12.19
CA CYS A 240 -17.61 -2.05 -11.38
C CYS A 240 -18.31 -2.53 -10.10
N ILE A 241 -17.79 -2.14 -8.94
CA ILE A 241 -18.37 -2.53 -7.65
C ILE A 241 -19.63 -1.70 -7.41
N ASP A 242 -20.78 -2.34 -7.51
CA ASP A 242 -22.11 -1.79 -7.26
C ASP A 242 -22.79 -2.49 -6.06
N ALA A 243 -24.04 -2.11 -5.78
CA ALA A 243 -24.83 -2.72 -4.70
C ALA A 243 -25.04 -4.22 -4.90
N ASN A 244 -25.11 -4.72 -6.14
CA ASN A 244 -25.29 -6.15 -6.41
C ASN A 244 -24.02 -6.95 -6.04
N ILE A 245 -22.84 -6.39 -6.30
CA ILE A 245 -21.56 -7.00 -5.90
C ILE A 245 -21.42 -6.95 -4.38
N MET A 246 -21.71 -5.82 -3.74
CA MET A 246 -21.66 -5.71 -2.28
C MET A 246 -22.69 -6.62 -1.59
N SER A 247 -23.84 -6.89 -2.19
CA SER A 247 -24.89 -7.72 -1.60
C SER A 247 -24.53 -9.20 -1.42
N VAL A 248 -23.52 -9.72 -2.14
CA VAL A 248 -23.06 -11.11 -2.00
C VAL A 248 -21.88 -11.24 -1.02
N ALA A 249 -21.30 -10.14 -0.58
CA ALA A 249 -20.34 -10.10 0.52
C ALA A 249 -21.05 -10.36 1.87
N THR A 250 -20.28 -10.45 2.96
CA THR A 250 -20.90 -10.57 4.29
C THR A 250 -21.72 -9.33 4.62
N LYS A 251 -22.71 -9.48 5.51
CA LYS A 251 -23.60 -8.37 5.90
C LYS A 251 -22.84 -7.14 6.40
N ASP A 252 -21.76 -7.39 7.14
CA ASP A 252 -20.93 -6.34 7.75
C ASP A 252 -19.64 -6.09 6.95
N ALA A 253 -19.65 -6.47 5.66
CA ALA A 253 -18.51 -6.24 4.78
C ALA A 253 -18.22 -4.76 4.61
N ILE A 254 -16.93 -4.42 4.54
CA ILE A 254 -16.45 -3.07 4.28
C ILE A 254 -16.02 -2.93 2.82
N PHE A 255 -16.25 -1.75 2.24
CA PHE A 255 -15.72 -1.34 0.94
C PHE A 255 -14.48 -0.47 1.12
N MET A 256 -13.43 -0.73 0.34
CA MET A 256 -12.13 -0.05 0.39
C MET A 256 -11.65 0.36 -1.00
N HIS A 257 -10.95 1.49 -1.09
CA HIS A 257 -10.34 2.02 -2.31
C HIS A 257 -9.18 2.96 -1.95
N CYS A 258 -8.03 2.78 -2.57
CA CYS A 258 -6.84 3.61 -2.26
C CYS A 258 -6.95 5.08 -2.68
N LEU A 259 -7.96 5.45 -3.48
CA LEU A 259 -8.19 6.78 -4.07
C LEU A 259 -7.01 7.29 -4.96
N PRO A 260 -7.31 8.10 -6.02
CA PRO A 260 -8.64 8.66 -6.38
C PRO A 260 -9.57 7.60 -6.98
N ALA A 261 -10.87 7.79 -6.89
CA ALA A 261 -11.86 6.89 -7.46
C ALA A 261 -12.66 7.58 -8.57
N HIS A 262 -13.03 6.82 -9.62
CA HIS A 262 -13.88 7.28 -10.72
C HIS A 262 -15.26 6.64 -10.58
N ARG A 263 -16.19 7.37 -9.95
CA ARG A 263 -17.58 6.92 -9.76
C ARG A 263 -18.23 6.56 -11.08
N GLY A 264 -18.84 5.35 -11.13
CA GLY A 264 -19.43 4.79 -12.33
C GLY A 264 -18.45 4.06 -13.27
N VAL A 265 -17.16 3.98 -12.90
CA VAL A 265 -16.14 3.21 -13.63
C VAL A 265 -15.76 1.96 -12.80
N GLU A 266 -14.93 2.09 -11.79
CA GLU A 266 -14.54 0.96 -10.92
C GLU A 266 -15.45 0.79 -9.70
N VAL A 267 -16.18 1.82 -9.31
CA VAL A 267 -17.11 1.78 -8.18
C VAL A 267 -18.33 2.68 -8.41
N ALA A 268 -19.51 2.21 -8.04
CA ALA A 268 -20.72 3.00 -8.04
C ALA A 268 -20.72 4.06 -6.92
N GLY A 269 -21.31 5.23 -7.18
CA GLY A 269 -21.40 6.31 -6.21
C GLY A 269 -22.04 5.89 -4.89
N GLU A 270 -23.12 5.09 -4.96
CA GLU A 270 -23.84 4.57 -3.79
C GLU A 270 -23.00 3.64 -2.91
N VAL A 271 -21.98 2.98 -3.45
CA VAL A 271 -21.07 2.12 -2.68
C VAL A 271 -19.98 2.94 -2.01
N ILE A 272 -19.28 3.79 -2.77
CA ILE A 272 -18.17 4.57 -2.23
C ILE A 272 -18.63 5.63 -1.20
N ASP A 273 -19.83 6.15 -1.37
CA ASP A 273 -20.45 7.14 -0.46
C ASP A 273 -21.40 6.46 0.56
N GLY A 274 -21.53 5.14 0.50
CA GLY A 274 -22.44 4.34 1.33
C GLY A 274 -21.90 4.02 2.73
N SER A 275 -22.74 3.44 3.57
CA SER A 275 -22.44 3.12 4.97
C SER A 275 -21.34 2.05 5.16
N GLN A 276 -21.13 1.19 4.17
CA GLN A 276 -20.08 0.17 4.19
C GLN A 276 -18.70 0.71 3.75
N SER A 277 -18.65 1.92 3.19
CA SER A 277 -17.40 2.53 2.72
C SER A 277 -16.49 2.91 3.88
N ARG A 278 -15.22 2.55 3.74
CA ARG A 278 -14.14 2.92 4.67
C ARG A 278 -13.04 3.70 3.98
N VAL A 279 -13.29 4.20 2.78
CA VAL A 279 -12.26 4.89 1.97
C VAL A 279 -11.65 6.10 2.65
N VAL A 280 -12.41 6.84 3.45
CA VAL A 280 -11.91 8.01 4.20
C VAL A 280 -11.06 7.56 5.38
N THR A 281 -11.52 6.59 6.17
CA THR A 281 -10.76 5.98 7.27
C THR A 281 -9.44 5.39 6.74
N GLN A 282 -9.51 4.63 5.65
CA GLN A 282 -8.35 4.06 4.95
C GLN A 282 -7.34 5.16 4.52
N ALA A 283 -7.84 6.26 3.97
CA ALA A 283 -6.99 7.39 3.57
C ALA A 283 -6.32 8.07 4.78
N HIS A 284 -7.00 8.19 5.92
CA HIS A 284 -6.42 8.70 7.16
C HIS A 284 -5.39 7.72 7.73
N ASN A 285 -5.65 6.43 7.65
CA ASN A 285 -4.74 5.39 8.11
C ASN A 285 -3.41 5.37 7.34
N ARG A 286 -3.30 6.00 6.16
CA ARG A 286 -2.03 6.23 5.47
C ARG A 286 -1.00 6.95 6.37
N MET A 287 -1.44 7.93 7.13
CA MET A 287 -0.58 8.67 8.05
C MET A 287 -0.22 7.80 9.28
N HIS A 288 -1.22 7.13 9.85
CA HIS A 288 -1.00 6.28 11.04
C HIS A 288 -0.09 5.08 10.73
N ALA A 289 -0.30 4.40 9.61
CA ALA A 289 0.53 3.28 9.17
C ALA A 289 1.97 3.73 8.86
N ALA A 290 2.15 4.86 8.17
CA ALA A 290 3.47 5.43 7.92
C ALA A 290 4.19 5.78 9.23
N ARG A 291 3.47 6.35 10.22
CA ARG A 291 4.00 6.63 11.56
C ARG A 291 4.44 5.35 12.28
N GLY A 292 3.60 4.32 12.28
CA GLY A 292 3.93 3.02 12.89
C GLY A 292 5.17 2.38 12.26
N LEU A 293 5.27 2.40 10.93
CA LEU A 293 6.45 1.91 10.21
C LEU A 293 7.71 2.70 10.57
N LEU A 294 7.65 4.03 10.55
CA LEU A 294 8.78 4.88 10.92
C LEU A 294 9.23 4.62 12.37
N ALA A 295 8.29 4.52 13.30
CA ALA A 295 8.58 4.20 14.70
C ALA A 295 9.26 2.83 14.82
N HIS A 296 8.77 1.80 14.12
CA HIS A 296 9.37 0.47 14.07
C HIS A 296 10.81 0.49 13.52
N LEU A 297 11.04 1.18 12.40
CA LEU A 297 12.38 1.31 11.81
C LEU A 297 13.34 2.08 12.70
N MET A 298 12.84 2.99 13.54
CA MET A 298 13.63 3.72 14.54
C MET A 298 13.78 2.95 15.86
N GLY A 299 13.31 1.71 15.95
CA GLY A 299 13.50 0.82 17.10
C GLY A 299 12.57 1.11 18.28
N VAL A 300 11.44 1.78 18.07
CA VAL A 300 10.42 1.96 19.12
C VAL A 300 9.75 0.61 19.40
N THR A 301 9.58 0.29 20.67
CA THR A 301 8.86 -0.90 21.17
C THR A 301 7.77 -0.47 22.13
N LEU A 302 6.61 -1.17 22.13
CA LEU A 302 5.52 -1.00 23.09
C LEU A 302 5.67 -1.94 24.26
#